data_65e6184ae6578b70476f8a956a9471fa
#
_entry.id   65e6184ae6578b70476f8a956a9471fa
#
_cell.length_a   1.000
_cell.length_b   1.000
_cell.length_c   1.000
_cell.angle_alpha   90.00
_cell.angle_beta   90.00
_cell.angle_gamma   90.00
#
_symmetry.space_group_name_H-M   'P 1'
#
loop_
_entity.id
_entity.type
_entity.pdbx_description
1 polymer ?
#
loop_
_entity_poly.entity_id
_entity_poly.type
_entity_poly.pdbx_seq_one_letter_code
_entity_poly.pdbx_strand_id
1 'polypeptide(L)' 'MINKIHFGRRITIFRKKLGLSQAELAESLGVTSQAVSKWECGVSLR' A
#
# COMPACT_ATOMS: atom_id res chain seq x y z
N MET A 1 12.93 11.33 -8.17
CA MET A 1 12.45 10.05 -8.68
C MET A 1 11.98 9.16 -7.54
N ILE A 2 10.87 8.49 -7.73
CA ILE A 2 10.29 7.67 -6.67
C ILE A 2 10.89 6.28 -6.70
N ASN A 3 11.39 5.87 -5.55
CA ASN A 3 11.89 4.52 -5.37
C ASN A 3 10.72 3.61 -5.02
N LYS A 4 10.70 2.40 -5.58
CA LYS A 4 9.61 1.45 -5.34
C LYS A 4 9.50 1.10 -3.87
N ILE A 5 10.63 0.96 -3.20
CA ILE A 5 10.64 0.66 -1.78
C ILE A 5 10.02 1.81 -1.00
N HIS A 6 10.33 3.04 -1.39
CA HIS A 6 9.77 4.19 -0.71
C HIS A 6 8.28 4.30 -0.93
N PHE A 7 7.80 3.91 -2.11
CA PHE A 7 6.37 3.94 -2.37
C PHE A 7 5.64 2.97 -1.44
N GLY A 8 6.13 1.75 -1.33
CA GLY A 8 5.49 0.77 -0.46
C GLY A 8 5.53 1.20 1.00
N ARG A 9 6.65 1.76 1.43
CA ARG A 9 6.78 2.23 2.79
C ARG A 9 5.82 3.38 3.07
N ARG A 10 5.65 4.28 2.13
CA ARG A 10 4.72 5.39 2.28
C ARG A 10 3.28 4.90 2.41
N ILE A 11 2.92 3.91 1.61
CA ILE A 11 1.59 3.32 1.70
C ILE A 11 1.36 2.73 3.10
N THR A 12 2.35 2.02 3.61
CA THR A 12 2.24 1.42 4.92
C THR A 12 2.07 2.48 6.00
N ILE A 13 2.88 3.54 5.94
CA ILE A 13 2.81 4.60 6.93
C ILE A 13 1.47 5.30 6.87
N PHE A 14 1.03 5.61 5.67
CA PHE A 14 -0.25 6.29 5.47
C PHE A 14 -1.40 5.45 6.03
N ARG A 15 -1.38 4.16 5.72
CA ARG A 15 -2.42 3.25 6.20
C ARG A 15 -2.44 3.19 7.72
N LYS A 16 -1.27 3.07 8.33
CA LYS A 16 -1.19 2.97 9.77
C LYS A 16 -1.60 4.25 10.47
N LYS A 17 -1.31 5.38 9.86
CA LYS A 17 -1.74 6.66 10.40
C LYS A 17 -3.25 6.75 10.50
N LEU A 18 -3.93 6.15 9.53
CA LEU A 18 -5.38 6.15 9.50
C LEU A 18 -5.99 5.02 10.32
N GLY A 19 -5.15 4.14 10.86
CA GLY A 19 -5.64 3.01 11.62
C GLY A 19 -6.34 1.98 10.78
N LEU A 20 -5.96 1.85 9.50
CA LEU A 20 -6.62 0.96 8.57
C LEU A 20 -5.83 -0.32 8.37
N SER A 21 -6.56 -1.42 8.16
CA SER A 21 -5.94 -2.65 7.67
C SER A 21 -5.71 -2.53 6.17
N GLN A 22 -4.96 -3.49 5.61
CA GLN A 22 -4.76 -3.50 4.16
C GLN A 22 -6.09 -3.61 3.43
N ALA A 23 -6.99 -4.45 3.95
CA ALA A 23 -8.29 -4.63 3.32
C ALA A 23 -9.11 -3.34 3.39
N GLU A 24 -9.04 -2.65 4.52
CA GLU A 24 -9.79 -1.41 4.66
C GLU A 24 -9.28 -0.32 3.72
N LEU A 25 -7.96 -0.23 3.60
CA LEU A 25 -7.39 0.74 2.67
C LEU A 25 -7.76 0.38 1.24
N ALA A 26 -7.68 -0.90 0.89
CA ALA A 26 -8.02 -1.33 -0.46
C ALA A 26 -9.45 -0.98 -0.80
N GLU A 27 -10.35 -1.18 0.14
CA GLU A 27 -11.75 -0.86 -0.08
C GLU A 27 -11.94 0.63 -0.34
N SER A 28 -11.26 1.45 0.42
CA SER A 28 -11.41 2.90 0.26
C SER A 28 -10.82 3.39 -1.06
N LEU A 29 -9.87 2.65 -1.62
CA LEU A 29 -9.25 3.01 -2.88
C LEU A 29 -9.91 2.33 -4.08
N GLY A 30 -10.81 1.39 -3.84
CA GLY A 30 -11.45 0.67 -4.92
C GLY A 30 -10.54 -0.37 -5.56
N VAL A 31 -9.61 -0.92 -4.79
CA VAL A 31 -8.70 -1.96 -5.28
C VAL A 31 -8.79 -3.15 -4.35
N THR A 32 -8.07 -4.22 -4.68
CA THR A 32 -8.06 -5.40 -3.83
C THR A 32 -7.01 -5.28 -2.75
N SER A 33 -7.22 -6.02 -1.65
CA SER A 33 -6.22 -6.03 -0.58
C SER A 33 -4.90 -6.63 -1.07
N GLN A 34 -4.97 -7.52 -2.05
CA GLN A 34 -3.77 -8.09 -2.64
C GLN A 34 -2.95 -7.02 -3.34
N ALA A 35 -3.61 -6.08 -4.00
CA ALA A 35 -2.91 -4.99 -4.65
C ALA A 35 -2.18 -4.13 -3.61
N VAL A 36 -2.85 -3.81 -2.52
CA VAL A 36 -2.21 -3.03 -1.46
C VAL A 36 -1.02 -3.78 -0.89
N SER A 37 -1.19 -5.07 -0.66
CA SER A 37 -0.10 -5.90 -0.13
C SER A 37 1.10 -5.87 -1.06
N LYS A 38 0.87 -5.99 -2.36
CA LYS A 38 1.96 -5.95 -3.34
C LYS A 38 2.65 -4.59 -3.34
N TRP A 39 1.87 -3.53 -3.22
CA TRP A 39 2.47 -2.20 -3.16
C TRP A 39 3.39 -2.07 -1.96
N GLU A 40 2.97 -2.56 -0.81
CA GLU A 40 3.76 -2.45 0.41
C GLU A 40 5.03 -3.29 0.32
N CYS A 41 4.96 -4.38 -0.41
CA CYS A 41 6.15 -5.21 -0.64
C CYS A 41 7.03 -4.67 -1.76
N GLY A 42 6.49 -3.83 -2.61
CA GLY A 42 7.23 -3.27 -3.73
C GLY A 42 7.40 -4.22 -4.89
N VAL A 43 6.80 -5.40 -4.82
CA VAL A 43 7.01 -6.42 -5.84
C VAL A 43 6.35 -6.06 -7.15
N SER A 44 5.15 -5.52 -7.07
CA SER A 44 4.37 -5.24 -8.28
C SER A 44 4.92 -4.07 -9.07
N LEU A 45 5.89 -3.38 -8.54
CA LEU A 45 6.44 -2.19 -9.19
C LEU A 45 7.70 -2.49 -10.00
N ARG A 46 8.02 -3.72 -10.15
CA ARG A 46 9.23 -4.12 -10.86
C ARG A 46 9.10 -3.97 -12.35
#